data_69b43f65abed39ddabd329f46b794f74
#
_entry.id   69b43f65abed39ddabd329f46b794f74
#
_cell.length_a   1.000
_cell.length_b   1.000
_cell.length_c   1.000
_cell.angle_alpha   90.00
_cell.angle_beta   90.00
_cell.angle_gamma   90.00
#
_symmetry.space_group_name_H-M   'P 1'
#
loop_
_entity.id
_entity.type
_entity.pdbx_description
1 polymer ?
#
loop_
_entity_poly.entity_id
_entity_poly.type
_entity_poly.pdbx_seq_one_letter_code
_entity_poly.pdbx_strand_id
1 'polypeptide(L)'
;AASDVYKRQDKEKASIGLYSYPVLMAADILLYDATHVPVGDDQKQHLELCRDIAQKFNNDFEVENFLQVPEPLIQKEFSRIMSLKDGSKKMSKSELSDLSRINLTDDKDQIINKIKKAKTDPLPMPQDIKELDERLEAKNLLGIYSSLTNSTLQNSVKNFSGKNFSEFKEQLAEELVNKIEPISNEIKKLLGDKSYLDKILLDGVEKANLIASKKIERIKEIVGF
;
A
#
# COMPACT_ATOMS: atom_id res chain seq x y z
N ALA A 1 3.87 13.85 -1.37
CA ALA A 1 2.81 13.52 -0.42
C ALA A 1 3.34 13.13 0.96
N ALA A 2 3.87 11.92 1.21
CA ALA A 2 4.46 11.59 2.52
C ALA A 2 5.66 12.49 2.83
N SER A 3 6.50 12.79 1.84
CA SER A 3 7.62 13.72 1.97
C SER A 3 7.20 15.16 2.33
N ASP A 4 6.02 15.61 1.91
CA ASP A 4 5.54 16.96 2.22
C ASP A 4 5.06 17.08 3.67
N VAL A 5 4.52 16.02 4.25
CA VAL A 5 4.15 15.97 5.67
C VAL A 5 5.41 16.01 6.54
N TYR A 6 6.44 15.24 6.20
CA TYR A 6 7.72 15.26 6.92
C TYR A 6 8.49 16.59 6.72
N LYS A 7 8.45 17.19 5.55
CA LYS A 7 9.05 18.51 5.29
C LYS A 7 8.41 19.64 6.08
N ARG A 8 7.12 19.51 6.44
CA ARG A 8 6.41 20.57 7.20
C ARG A 8 6.54 20.43 8.71
N GLN A 9 6.72 19.21 9.23
CA GLN A 9 6.65 18.97 10.67
C GLN A 9 7.98 19.02 11.43
N ASP A 10 9.14 18.76 10.78
CA ASP A 10 10.42 18.71 11.50
C ASP A 10 11.62 18.86 10.53
N LYS A 11 11.89 20.08 10.09
CA LYS A 11 13.08 20.35 9.24
C LYS A 11 14.40 19.96 9.91
N GLU A 12 14.46 19.99 11.23
CA GLU A 12 15.66 19.66 12.02
C GLU A 12 15.93 18.14 12.09
N LYS A 13 14.93 17.30 11.81
CA LYS A 13 15.05 15.82 11.82
C LYS A 13 15.07 15.19 10.44
N ALA A 14 15.04 15.99 9.38
CA ALA A 14 15.09 15.50 8.02
C ALA A 14 16.47 14.90 7.72
N SER A 15 16.56 13.57 7.57
CA SER A 15 17.78 12.89 7.18
C SER A 15 18.02 12.99 5.67
N ILE A 16 19.26 12.79 5.23
CA ILE A 16 19.61 12.72 3.79
C ILE A 16 18.80 11.63 3.06
N GLY A 17 18.40 10.56 3.76
CA GLY A 17 17.55 9.51 3.25
C GLY A 17 16.20 10.02 2.73
N LEU A 18 15.66 11.11 3.31
CA LEU A 18 14.43 11.73 2.84
C LEU A 18 14.57 12.36 1.44
N TYR A 19 15.76 12.74 1.05
CA TYR A 19 16.06 13.32 -0.26
C TYR A 19 16.53 12.28 -1.27
N SER A 20 17.17 11.20 -0.80
CA SER A 20 17.77 10.20 -1.66
C SER A 20 16.86 8.99 -1.96
N TYR A 21 15.83 8.71 -1.15
CA TYR A 21 14.99 7.51 -1.36
C TYR A 21 14.26 7.47 -2.72
N PRO A 22 13.87 8.59 -3.38
CA PRO A 22 13.27 8.49 -4.71
C PRO A 22 14.23 7.96 -5.76
N VAL A 23 15.53 8.26 -5.62
CA VAL A 23 16.59 7.72 -6.50
C VAL A 23 16.80 6.24 -6.24
N LEU A 24 16.80 5.80 -4.98
CA LEU A 24 16.86 4.38 -4.62
C LEU A 24 15.65 3.62 -5.19
N MET A 25 14.44 4.17 -5.07
CA MET A 25 13.24 3.59 -5.67
C MET A 25 13.38 3.45 -7.19
N ALA A 26 13.93 4.47 -7.87
CA ALA A 26 14.17 4.38 -9.31
C ALA A 26 15.18 3.27 -9.64
N ALA A 27 16.25 3.14 -8.87
CA ALA A 27 17.24 2.08 -9.03
C ALA A 27 16.61 0.68 -8.88
N ASP A 28 15.79 0.47 -7.84
CA ASP A 28 15.08 -0.79 -7.59
C ASP A 28 14.15 -1.20 -8.74
N ILE A 29 13.55 -0.23 -9.42
CA ILE A 29 12.66 -0.45 -10.57
C ILE A 29 13.44 -0.74 -11.84
N LEU A 30 14.43 0.12 -12.15
CA LEU A 30 15.16 0.08 -13.43
C LEU A 30 16.15 -1.08 -13.50
N LEU A 31 16.71 -1.50 -12.36
CA LEU A 31 17.67 -2.61 -12.28
C LEU A 31 17.05 -3.95 -12.72
N TYR A 32 15.77 -4.12 -12.52
CA TYR A 32 15.03 -5.35 -12.83
C TYR A 32 14.13 -5.24 -14.06
N ASP A 33 14.27 -4.19 -14.87
CA ASP A 33 13.46 -3.97 -16.08
C ASP A 33 11.95 -4.06 -15.85
N ALA A 34 11.47 -3.53 -14.72
CA ALA A 34 10.05 -3.55 -14.41
C ALA A 34 9.26 -2.77 -15.47
N THR A 35 8.29 -3.42 -16.09
CA THR A 35 7.42 -2.81 -17.11
C THR A 35 6.24 -2.05 -16.50
N HIS A 36 5.73 -2.52 -15.35
CA HIS A 36 4.59 -1.97 -14.64
C HIS A 36 4.86 -1.94 -13.15
N VAL A 37 4.51 -0.82 -12.51
CA VAL A 37 4.73 -0.64 -11.06
C VAL A 37 3.41 -0.26 -10.39
N PRO A 38 2.86 -1.11 -9.51
CA PRO A 38 1.71 -0.75 -8.69
C PRO A 38 2.08 0.36 -7.72
N VAL A 39 1.46 1.53 -7.84
CA VAL A 39 1.74 2.69 -6.99
C VAL A 39 0.45 3.35 -6.52
N GLY A 40 0.47 3.86 -5.29
CA GLY A 40 -0.54 4.81 -4.82
C GLY A 40 -0.28 6.22 -5.37
N ASP A 41 -1.28 7.09 -5.27
CA ASP A 41 -1.18 8.48 -5.74
C ASP A 41 0.00 9.25 -5.12
N ASP A 42 0.39 8.91 -3.90
CA ASP A 42 1.50 9.53 -3.18
C ASP A 42 2.89 9.15 -3.74
N GLN A 43 2.99 8.07 -4.50
CA GLN A 43 4.24 7.60 -5.12
C GLN A 43 4.34 7.92 -6.62
N LYS A 44 3.29 8.49 -7.21
CA LYS A 44 3.23 8.80 -8.64
C LYS A 44 4.39 9.69 -9.09
N GLN A 45 4.71 10.75 -8.33
CA GLN A 45 5.80 11.66 -8.66
C GLN A 45 7.18 10.98 -8.65
N HIS A 46 7.38 9.98 -7.77
CA HIS A 46 8.64 9.24 -7.73
C HIS A 46 8.75 8.28 -8.91
N LEU A 47 7.64 7.72 -9.37
CA LEU A 47 7.64 6.90 -10.57
C LEU A 47 7.89 7.74 -11.84
N GLU A 48 7.36 8.98 -11.91
CA GLU A 48 7.69 9.90 -13.00
C GLU A 48 9.19 10.21 -13.01
N LEU A 49 9.83 10.47 -11.86
CA LEU A 49 11.27 10.62 -11.78
C LEU A 49 12.02 9.39 -12.31
N CYS A 50 11.54 8.18 -11.98
CA CYS A 50 12.12 6.94 -12.51
C CYS A 50 12.03 6.87 -14.04
N ARG A 51 10.89 7.27 -14.62
CA ARG A 51 10.66 7.34 -16.07
C ARG A 51 11.60 8.35 -16.73
N ASP A 52 11.73 9.55 -16.14
CA ASP A 52 12.63 10.60 -16.63
C ASP A 52 14.10 10.13 -16.63
N ILE A 53 14.53 9.43 -15.57
CA ILE A 53 15.86 8.84 -15.50
C ILE A 53 16.09 7.83 -16.62
N ALA A 54 15.13 6.91 -16.84
CA ALA A 54 15.23 5.90 -17.90
C ALA A 54 15.30 6.54 -19.29
N GLN A 55 14.41 7.47 -19.59
CA GLN A 55 14.37 8.17 -20.88
C GLN A 55 15.65 8.98 -21.11
N LYS A 56 16.08 9.74 -20.10
CA LYS A 56 17.31 10.52 -20.19
C LYS A 56 18.53 9.65 -20.45
N PHE A 57 18.68 8.54 -19.70
CA PHE A 57 19.79 7.61 -19.90
C PHE A 57 19.80 7.05 -21.33
N ASN A 58 18.64 6.54 -21.79
CA ASN A 58 18.53 5.97 -23.12
C ASN A 58 18.90 6.99 -24.23
N ASN A 59 18.47 8.25 -24.07
CA ASN A 59 18.77 9.32 -25.03
C ASN A 59 20.22 9.79 -24.96
N ASP A 60 20.77 10.02 -23.75
CA ASP A 60 22.12 10.57 -23.58
C ASP A 60 23.21 9.58 -24.07
N PHE A 61 22.96 8.28 -23.94
CA PHE A 61 23.88 7.23 -24.36
C PHE A 61 23.50 6.57 -25.71
N GLU A 62 22.47 7.10 -26.40
CA GLU A 62 21.99 6.60 -27.69
C GLU A 62 21.70 5.08 -27.70
N VAL A 63 21.12 4.58 -26.59
CA VAL A 63 20.75 3.17 -26.40
C VAL A 63 19.24 3.00 -26.46
N GLU A 64 18.74 2.25 -27.45
CA GLU A 64 17.32 2.06 -27.63
C GLU A 64 16.74 1.15 -26.55
N ASN A 65 15.83 1.72 -25.71
CA ASN A 65 15.08 1.01 -24.69
C ASN A 65 15.93 0.13 -23.72
N PHE A 66 17.17 0.48 -23.50
CA PHE A 66 18.05 -0.27 -22.60
C PHE A 66 17.55 -0.22 -21.15
N LEU A 67 17.19 0.97 -20.64
CA LEU A 67 16.41 1.08 -19.41
C LEU A 67 14.93 1.09 -19.77
N GLN A 68 14.20 0.09 -19.29
CA GLN A 68 12.76 0.00 -19.49
C GLN A 68 12.05 1.17 -18.81
N VAL A 69 11.22 1.90 -19.56
CA VAL A 69 10.38 2.98 -18.99
C VAL A 69 9.12 2.35 -18.38
N PRO A 70 8.97 2.35 -17.04
CA PRO A 70 7.87 1.66 -16.40
C PRO A 70 6.54 2.42 -16.51
N GLU A 71 5.42 1.68 -16.57
CA GLU A 71 4.07 2.25 -16.54
C GLU A 71 3.45 2.14 -15.13
N PRO A 72 2.74 3.17 -14.66
CA PRO A 72 2.07 3.12 -13.37
C PRO A 72 0.82 2.26 -13.43
N LEU A 73 0.66 1.33 -12.48
CA LEU A 73 -0.59 0.64 -12.20
C LEU A 73 -1.28 1.34 -11.02
N ILE A 74 -2.19 2.26 -11.33
CA ILE A 74 -2.94 3.00 -10.31
C ILE A 74 -4.33 2.38 -10.18
N GLN A 75 -4.65 1.86 -9.00
CA GLN A 75 -6.01 1.44 -8.70
C GLN A 75 -6.90 2.66 -8.49
N LYS A 76 -7.92 2.81 -9.33
CA LYS A 76 -8.83 3.97 -9.30
C LYS A 76 -9.80 3.94 -8.12
N GLU A 77 -10.18 2.75 -7.64
CA GLU A 77 -11.13 2.57 -6.54
C GLU A 77 -10.38 2.20 -5.25
N PHE A 78 -10.71 2.88 -4.15
CA PHE A 78 -10.15 2.65 -2.81
C PHE A 78 -8.60 2.69 -2.73
N SER A 79 -7.96 3.53 -3.52
CA SER A 79 -6.51 3.78 -3.44
C SER A 79 -6.05 4.26 -2.05
N ARG A 80 -6.98 4.66 -1.18
CA ARG A 80 -6.68 5.21 0.14
C ARG A 80 -7.64 4.71 1.21
N ILE A 81 -7.13 3.87 2.11
CA ILE A 81 -7.84 3.42 3.31
C ILE A 81 -7.59 4.41 4.44
N MET A 82 -8.66 4.82 5.13
CA MET A 82 -8.60 5.79 6.21
C MET A 82 -8.55 5.10 7.58
N SER A 83 -8.08 5.84 8.59
CA SER A 83 -7.99 5.37 9.97
C SER A 83 -9.36 4.90 10.50
N LEU A 84 -9.37 3.80 11.27
CA LEU A 84 -10.59 3.33 11.93
C LEU A 84 -11.08 4.27 13.04
N LYS A 85 -10.24 5.19 13.50
CA LYS A 85 -10.57 6.19 14.54
C LYS A 85 -10.93 7.56 13.98
N ASP A 86 -10.58 7.83 12.71
CA ASP A 86 -10.78 9.13 12.09
C ASP A 86 -10.83 8.97 10.57
N GLY A 87 -12.03 8.99 10.00
CA GLY A 87 -12.26 8.82 8.56
C GLY A 87 -11.64 9.92 7.68
N SER A 88 -11.15 11.01 8.27
CA SER A 88 -10.45 12.09 7.55
C SER A 88 -8.95 11.86 7.42
N LYS A 89 -8.36 10.97 8.23
CA LYS A 89 -6.92 10.69 8.26
C LYS A 89 -6.60 9.36 7.59
N LYS A 90 -5.51 9.32 6.80
CA LYS A 90 -5.00 8.07 6.21
C LYS A 90 -4.64 7.07 7.32
N MET A 91 -4.99 5.79 7.13
CA MET A 91 -4.50 4.71 7.98
C MET A 91 -2.97 4.67 7.93
N SER A 92 -2.31 4.70 9.09
CA SER A 92 -0.86 4.80 9.18
C SER A 92 -0.29 3.86 10.23
N LYS A 93 0.86 3.24 9.91
CA LYS A 93 1.64 2.42 10.87
C LYS A 93 2.25 3.26 11.99
N SER A 94 2.50 4.55 11.75
CA SER A 94 3.11 5.47 12.71
C SER A 94 2.11 6.06 13.71
N GLU A 95 0.81 5.81 13.58
CA GLU A 95 -0.16 6.27 14.56
C GLU A 95 0.02 5.50 15.88
N LEU A 96 0.01 6.23 17.02
CA LEU A 96 0.25 5.65 18.34
C LEU A 96 -0.79 4.60 18.73
N SER A 97 -2.05 4.81 18.33
CA SER A 97 -3.14 3.89 18.66
C SER A 97 -3.21 2.73 17.67
N ASP A 98 -2.97 1.51 18.14
CA ASP A 98 -3.15 0.30 17.32
C ASP A 98 -4.61 0.06 16.88
N LEU A 99 -5.58 0.65 17.57
CA LEU A 99 -7.00 0.61 17.19
C LEU A 99 -7.31 1.42 15.92
N SER A 100 -6.36 2.18 15.40
CA SER A 100 -6.54 2.99 14.19
C SER A 100 -6.43 2.19 12.88
N ARG A 101 -5.90 0.96 12.95
CA ARG A 101 -5.55 0.15 11.78
C ARG A 101 -5.77 -1.35 12.01
N ILE A 102 -5.86 -2.09 10.90
CA ILE A 102 -5.73 -3.56 10.89
C ILE A 102 -4.32 -3.90 10.43
N ASN A 103 -3.63 -4.73 11.19
CA ASN A 103 -2.32 -5.28 10.83
C ASN A 103 -2.50 -6.68 10.24
N LEU A 104 -1.63 -7.08 9.31
CA LEU A 104 -1.64 -8.45 8.78
C LEU A 104 -1.28 -9.52 9.82
N THR A 105 -0.77 -9.10 10.97
CA THR A 105 -0.44 -9.97 12.11
C THR A 105 -1.54 -10.05 13.15
N ASP A 106 -2.63 -9.27 13.00
CA ASP A 106 -3.75 -9.31 13.93
C ASP A 106 -4.43 -10.69 13.89
N ASP A 107 -4.79 -11.19 15.07
CA ASP A 107 -5.62 -12.38 15.16
C ASP A 107 -7.11 -12.03 15.09
N LYS A 108 -7.94 -13.07 15.07
CA LYS A 108 -9.40 -12.94 14.99
C LYS A 108 -9.96 -11.98 16.05
N ASP A 109 -9.57 -12.15 17.32
CA ASP A 109 -10.12 -11.36 18.42
C ASP A 109 -9.68 -9.89 18.33
N GLN A 110 -8.45 -9.65 17.91
CA GLN A 110 -7.93 -8.31 17.66
C GLN A 110 -8.69 -7.61 16.53
N ILE A 111 -8.93 -8.29 15.40
CA ILE A 111 -9.70 -7.75 14.28
C ILE A 111 -11.13 -7.39 14.72
N ILE A 112 -11.84 -8.33 15.37
CA ILE A 112 -13.20 -8.11 15.86
C ILE A 112 -13.25 -6.91 16.81
N ASN A 113 -12.33 -6.84 17.78
CA ASN A 113 -12.26 -5.73 18.74
C ASN A 113 -12.01 -4.38 18.04
N LYS A 114 -11.07 -4.34 17.07
CA LYS A 114 -10.73 -3.12 16.31
C LYS A 114 -11.92 -2.61 15.49
N ILE A 115 -12.63 -3.49 14.80
CA ILE A 115 -13.81 -3.12 14.01
C ILE A 115 -14.97 -2.71 14.93
N LYS A 116 -15.21 -3.42 16.03
CA LYS A 116 -16.22 -3.04 17.02
C LYS A 116 -15.98 -1.61 17.54
N LYS A 117 -14.71 -1.25 17.81
CA LYS A 117 -14.31 0.07 18.31
C LYS A 117 -14.06 1.12 17.22
N ALA A 118 -14.15 0.75 15.94
CA ALA A 118 -14.03 1.72 14.85
C ALA A 118 -15.09 2.84 15.00
N LYS A 119 -14.66 4.07 14.75
CA LYS A 119 -15.54 5.24 14.87
C LYS A 119 -16.65 5.19 13.82
N THR A 120 -17.87 5.52 14.23
CA THR A 120 -19.04 5.67 13.37
C THR A 120 -19.91 6.80 13.90
N ASP A 121 -20.74 7.36 13.05
CA ASP A 121 -21.77 8.31 13.45
C ASP A 121 -23.00 7.58 14.08
N PRO A 122 -23.93 8.30 14.73
CA PRO A 122 -25.08 7.70 15.41
C PRO A 122 -26.25 7.35 14.47
N LEU A 123 -26.16 7.65 13.18
CA LEU A 123 -27.22 7.41 12.22
C LEU A 123 -27.20 5.95 11.75
N PRO A 124 -28.30 5.40 11.21
CA PRO A 124 -28.29 4.13 10.51
C PRO A 124 -27.33 4.14 9.31
N MET A 125 -27.03 2.96 8.76
CA MET A 125 -26.22 2.86 7.55
C MET A 125 -26.83 3.69 6.41
N PRO A 126 -25.97 4.33 5.56
CA PRO A 126 -26.43 5.18 4.47
C PRO A 126 -27.39 4.44 3.53
N GLN A 127 -28.36 5.15 3.01
CA GLN A 127 -29.33 4.63 2.02
C GLN A 127 -28.91 4.96 0.58
N ASP A 128 -28.14 6.03 0.41
CA ASP A 128 -27.62 6.46 -0.91
C ASP A 128 -26.12 6.75 -0.83
N ILE A 129 -25.44 6.54 -1.95
CA ILE A 129 -23.99 6.78 -2.08
C ILE A 129 -23.63 8.26 -1.83
N LYS A 130 -24.52 9.18 -2.11
CA LYS A 130 -24.32 10.62 -1.89
C LYS A 130 -24.17 10.99 -0.43
N GLU A 131 -24.80 10.25 0.48
CA GLU A 131 -24.64 10.47 1.93
C GLU A 131 -23.21 10.23 2.40
N LEU A 132 -22.42 9.44 1.66
CA LEU A 132 -21.05 9.11 2.01
C LEU A 132 -20.10 10.31 1.91
N ASP A 133 -20.45 11.37 1.21
CA ASP A 133 -19.58 12.54 1.08
C ASP A 133 -19.47 13.32 2.40
N GLU A 134 -20.48 13.25 3.24
CA GLU A 134 -20.53 13.85 4.58
C GLU A 134 -20.24 12.85 5.71
N ARG A 135 -20.24 11.55 5.42
CA ARG A 135 -20.13 10.44 6.40
C ARG A 135 -18.85 9.65 6.17
N LEU A 136 -17.70 10.29 6.44
CA LEU A 136 -16.36 9.76 6.09
C LEU A 136 -16.05 8.41 6.74
N GLU A 137 -16.49 8.16 7.98
CA GLU A 137 -16.29 6.89 8.65
C GLU A 137 -17.10 5.76 7.99
N ALA A 138 -18.36 6.03 7.62
CA ALA A 138 -19.21 5.09 6.89
C ALA A 138 -18.58 4.79 5.50
N LYS A 139 -18.15 5.83 4.79
CA LYS A 139 -17.47 5.70 3.49
C LYS A 139 -16.23 4.79 3.58
N ASN A 140 -15.39 5.00 4.60
CA ASN A 140 -14.21 4.20 4.82
C ASN A 140 -14.53 2.73 5.08
N LEU A 141 -15.41 2.44 6.03
CA LEU A 141 -15.76 1.07 6.40
C LEU A 141 -16.46 0.32 5.25
N LEU A 142 -17.40 0.97 4.55
CA LEU A 142 -18.05 0.41 3.35
C LEU A 142 -17.05 0.20 2.21
N GLY A 143 -16.07 1.10 2.04
CA GLY A 143 -15.00 0.95 1.07
C GLY A 143 -14.14 -0.27 1.35
N ILE A 144 -13.76 -0.49 2.61
CA ILE A 144 -13.03 -1.68 3.04
C ILE A 144 -13.85 -2.95 2.73
N TYR A 145 -15.13 -2.97 3.12
CA TYR A 145 -16.03 -4.10 2.84
C TYR A 145 -16.13 -4.39 1.34
N SER A 146 -16.35 -3.36 0.52
CA SER A 146 -16.46 -3.48 -0.93
C SER A 146 -15.19 -4.09 -1.55
N SER A 147 -14.03 -3.65 -1.09
CA SER A 147 -12.73 -4.18 -1.56
C SER A 147 -12.53 -5.65 -1.18
N LEU A 148 -12.94 -6.05 0.03
CA LEU A 148 -12.81 -7.44 0.51
C LEU A 148 -13.73 -8.40 -0.24
N THR A 149 -14.95 -7.94 -0.58
CA THR A 149 -15.99 -8.75 -1.23
C THR A 149 -15.99 -8.63 -2.76
N ASN A 150 -15.04 -7.87 -3.36
CA ASN A 150 -15.01 -7.55 -4.79
C ASN A 150 -16.34 -6.97 -5.30
N SER A 151 -17.03 -6.18 -4.48
CA SER A 151 -18.28 -5.51 -4.82
C SER A 151 -18.05 -4.02 -5.06
N THR A 152 -18.99 -3.38 -5.77
CA THR A 152 -18.97 -1.91 -5.89
C THR A 152 -19.44 -1.25 -4.60
N LEU A 153 -18.97 -0.03 -4.32
CA LEU A 153 -19.41 0.75 -3.16
C LEU A 153 -20.94 0.93 -3.17
N GLN A 154 -21.53 1.15 -4.35
CA GLN A 154 -22.96 1.30 -4.52
C GLN A 154 -23.74 0.05 -4.10
N ASN A 155 -23.25 -1.14 -4.47
CA ASN A 155 -23.86 -2.40 -4.07
C ASN A 155 -23.75 -2.61 -2.55
N SER A 156 -22.62 -2.28 -1.95
CA SER A 156 -22.42 -2.37 -0.50
C SER A 156 -23.37 -1.42 0.26
N VAL A 157 -23.51 -0.17 -0.19
CA VAL A 157 -24.49 0.77 0.37
C VAL A 157 -25.91 0.18 0.29
N LYS A 158 -26.31 -0.35 -0.87
CA LYS A 158 -27.64 -0.96 -1.06
C LYS A 158 -27.88 -2.15 -0.13
N ASN A 159 -26.88 -3.01 0.05
CA ASN A 159 -27.01 -4.22 0.89
C ASN A 159 -27.17 -3.90 2.38
N PHE A 160 -26.61 -2.78 2.82
CA PHE A 160 -26.66 -2.35 4.22
C PHE A 160 -27.58 -1.16 4.48
N SER A 161 -28.30 -0.69 3.46
CA SER A 161 -29.21 0.46 3.55
C SER A 161 -30.13 0.38 4.77
N GLY A 162 -30.07 1.39 5.63
CA GLY A 162 -30.92 1.53 6.81
C GLY A 162 -30.65 0.56 7.96
N LYS A 163 -29.70 -0.37 7.83
CA LYS A 163 -29.30 -1.28 8.91
C LYS A 163 -28.53 -0.54 10.01
N ASN A 164 -28.34 -1.22 11.16
CA ASN A 164 -27.53 -0.69 12.24
C ASN A 164 -26.03 -0.91 11.97
N PHE A 165 -25.19 0.02 12.41
CA PHE A 165 -23.71 -0.13 12.32
C PHE A 165 -23.19 -1.37 13.04
N SER A 166 -23.82 -1.84 14.10
CA SER A 166 -23.41 -3.07 14.80
C SER A 166 -23.49 -4.28 13.88
N GLU A 167 -24.61 -4.47 13.20
CA GLU A 167 -24.81 -5.56 12.24
C GLU A 167 -23.82 -5.50 11.07
N PHE A 168 -23.62 -4.31 10.52
CA PHE A 168 -22.64 -4.09 9.46
C PHE A 168 -21.20 -4.41 9.94
N LYS A 169 -20.81 -3.94 11.13
CA LYS A 169 -19.49 -4.19 11.70
C LYS A 169 -19.21 -5.66 11.96
N GLU A 170 -20.22 -6.43 12.35
CA GLU A 170 -20.09 -7.89 12.51
C GLU A 170 -19.74 -8.55 11.17
N GLN A 171 -20.47 -8.22 10.10
CA GLN A 171 -20.18 -8.76 8.77
C GLN A 171 -18.83 -8.27 8.22
N LEU A 172 -18.48 -7.00 8.42
CA LEU A 172 -17.15 -6.49 8.05
C LEU A 172 -16.04 -7.20 8.80
N ALA A 173 -16.21 -7.45 10.10
CA ALA A 173 -15.21 -8.17 10.90
C ALA A 173 -15.06 -9.62 10.43
N GLU A 174 -16.15 -10.30 10.09
CA GLU A 174 -16.13 -11.64 9.53
C GLU A 174 -15.36 -11.71 8.20
N GLU A 175 -15.63 -10.80 7.27
CA GLU A 175 -14.90 -10.73 5.99
C GLU A 175 -13.41 -10.43 6.20
N LEU A 176 -13.07 -9.51 7.12
CA LEU A 176 -11.67 -9.24 7.48
C LEU A 176 -10.99 -10.45 8.08
N VAL A 177 -11.63 -11.14 9.03
CA VAL A 177 -11.09 -12.38 9.64
C VAL A 177 -10.84 -13.42 8.57
N ASN A 178 -11.81 -13.68 7.70
CA ASN A 178 -11.68 -14.66 6.62
C ASN A 178 -10.51 -14.38 5.67
N LYS A 179 -10.16 -13.10 5.47
CA LYS A 179 -9.04 -12.69 4.59
C LYS A 179 -7.71 -12.58 5.32
N ILE A 180 -7.70 -12.07 6.55
CA ILE A 180 -6.46 -11.72 7.27
C ILE A 180 -5.94 -12.90 8.11
N GLU A 181 -6.82 -13.68 8.77
CA GLU A 181 -6.40 -14.76 9.66
C GLU A 181 -5.51 -15.81 8.96
N PRO A 182 -5.79 -16.28 7.74
CA PRO A 182 -4.88 -17.18 7.03
C PRO A 182 -3.50 -16.57 6.81
N ILE A 183 -3.44 -15.27 6.47
CA ILE A 183 -2.18 -14.54 6.28
C ILE A 183 -1.44 -14.40 7.62
N SER A 184 -2.15 -14.00 8.68
CA SER A 184 -1.58 -13.85 10.03
C SER A 184 -0.99 -15.17 10.52
N ASN A 185 -1.69 -16.28 10.33
CA ASN A 185 -1.24 -17.61 10.75
C ASN A 185 0.02 -18.02 9.98
N GLU A 186 0.09 -17.79 8.67
CA GLU A 186 1.29 -18.10 7.89
C GLU A 186 2.48 -17.20 8.27
N ILE A 187 2.24 -15.91 8.51
CA ILE A 187 3.28 -15.00 9.03
C ILE A 187 3.84 -15.51 10.37
N LYS A 188 2.97 -15.90 11.30
CA LYS A 188 3.39 -16.43 12.61
C LYS A 188 4.21 -17.71 12.47
N LYS A 189 3.78 -18.63 11.61
CA LYS A 189 4.49 -19.85 11.29
C LYS A 189 5.88 -19.58 10.72
N LEU A 190 5.97 -18.71 9.71
CA LEU A 190 7.24 -18.33 9.08
C LEU A 190 8.20 -17.65 10.06
N LEU A 191 7.69 -16.72 10.90
CA LEU A 191 8.49 -16.06 11.93
C LEU A 191 9.02 -17.03 13.00
N GLY A 192 8.35 -18.16 13.20
CA GLY A 192 8.79 -19.25 14.08
C GLY A 192 9.92 -20.09 13.50
N ASP A 193 10.12 -20.09 12.18
CA ASP A 193 11.16 -20.87 11.48
C ASP A 193 12.17 -19.95 10.78
N LYS A 194 13.12 -19.46 11.55
CA LYS A 194 14.18 -18.56 11.06
C LYS A 194 15.04 -19.20 9.98
N SER A 195 15.32 -20.51 10.10
CA SER A 195 16.17 -21.22 9.14
C SER A 195 15.51 -21.31 7.76
N TYR A 196 14.18 -21.48 7.73
CA TYR A 196 13.41 -21.47 6.50
C TYR A 196 13.36 -20.08 5.87
N LEU A 197 13.17 -19.02 6.70
CA LEU A 197 13.23 -17.65 6.21
C LEU A 197 14.59 -17.29 5.63
N ASP A 198 15.68 -17.66 6.30
CA ASP A 198 17.04 -17.41 5.79
C ASP A 198 17.27 -18.10 4.45
N LYS A 199 16.78 -19.34 4.29
CA LYS A 199 16.85 -20.04 3.01
C LYS A 199 16.08 -19.32 1.90
N ILE A 200 14.85 -18.88 2.16
CA ILE A 200 14.06 -18.11 1.16
C ILE A 200 14.78 -16.83 0.78
N LEU A 201 15.35 -16.11 1.76
CA LEU A 201 16.10 -14.88 1.51
C LEU A 201 17.35 -15.15 0.67
N LEU A 202 18.11 -16.20 0.96
CA LEU A 202 19.31 -16.58 0.17
C LEU A 202 18.93 -16.94 -1.26
N ASP A 203 17.92 -17.81 -1.47
CA ASP A 203 17.42 -18.14 -2.80
C ASP A 203 16.92 -16.89 -3.56
N GLY A 204 16.32 -15.95 -2.85
CA GLY A 204 15.90 -14.66 -3.40
C GLY A 204 17.08 -13.79 -3.83
N VAL A 205 18.10 -13.69 -2.98
CA VAL A 205 19.34 -12.93 -3.27
C VAL A 205 20.04 -13.49 -4.49
N GLU A 206 20.18 -14.82 -4.60
CA GLU A 206 20.81 -15.45 -5.78
C GLU A 206 20.07 -15.10 -7.06
N LYS A 207 18.75 -15.23 -7.10
CA LYS A 207 17.91 -14.87 -8.25
C LYS A 207 18.00 -13.39 -8.61
N ALA A 208 17.91 -12.52 -7.61
CA ALA A 208 18.02 -11.08 -7.81
C ALA A 208 19.40 -10.68 -8.35
N ASN A 209 20.48 -11.23 -7.79
CA ASN A 209 21.84 -10.96 -8.23
C ASN A 209 22.11 -11.41 -9.67
N LEU A 210 21.55 -12.54 -10.11
CA LEU A 210 21.68 -12.99 -11.50
C LEU A 210 21.16 -11.97 -12.52
N ILE A 211 20.09 -11.25 -12.18
CA ILE A 211 19.51 -10.20 -13.03
C ILE A 211 20.33 -8.90 -12.86
N ALA A 212 20.50 -8.48 -11.62
CA ALA A 212 21.10 -7.20 -11.27
C ALA A 212 22.56 -7.08 -11.76
N SER A 213 23.38 -8.11 -11.57
CA SER A 213 24.80 -8.09 -11.96
C SER A 213 24.95 -7.86 -13.46
N LYS A 214 24.21 -8.59 -14.29
CA LYS A 214 24.24 -8.42 -15.75
C LYS A 214 23.84 -7.00 -16.18
N LYS A 215 22.81 -6.46 -15.52
CA LYS A 215 22.34 -5.10 -15.83
C LYS A 215 23.37 -4.05 -15.44
N ILE A 216 23.99 -4.18 -14.26
CA ILE A 216 25.02 -3.26 -13.76
C ILE A 216 26.29 -3.33 -14.63
N GLU A 217 26.76 -4.52 -15.00
CA GLU A 217 27.91 -4.67 -15.92
C GLU A 217 27.64 -3.92 -17.23
N ARG A 218 26.47 -4.12 -17.81
CA ARG A 218 26.11 -3.44 -19.05
C ARG A 218 25.98 -1.91 -18.91
N ILE A 219 25.44 -1.44 -17.76
CA ILE A 219 25.40 0.00 -17.46
C ILE A 219 26.83 0.56 -17.40
N LYS A 220 27.75 -0.12 -16.72
CA LYS A 220 29.13 0.30 -16.62
C LYS A 220 29.81 0.41 -18.00
N GLU A 221 29.62 -0.60 -18.87
CA GLU A 221 30.13 -0.54 -20.24
C GLU A 221 29.62 0.66 -21.02
N ILE A 222 28.29 0.95 -20.91
CA ILE A 222 27.66 2.07 -21.62
C ILE A 222 28.21 3.41 -21.14
N VAL A 223 28.43 3.58 -19.83
CA VAL A 223 28.91 4.84 -19.25
C VAL A 223 30.45 4.95 -19.27
N GLY A 224 31.17 3.89 -19.68
CA GLY A 224 32.62 3.92 -19.89
C GLY A 224 33.46 3.55 -18.67
N PHE A 225 32.95 2.64 -17.80
CA PHE A 225 33.66 2.09 -16.64
C PHE A 225 34.08 0.63 -16.87
#